data_9de41838b34d5fb08e5c0394485d27dd
#
_entry.id   9de41838b34d5fb08e5c0394485d27dd
#
_cell.length_a   1.000
_cell.length_b   1.000
_cell.length_c   1.000
_cell.angle_alpha   90.00
_cell.angle_beta   90.00
_cell.angle_gamma   90.00
#
_symmetry.space_group_name_H-M   'P 1'
#
loop_
_entity.id
_entity.type
_entity.pdbx_description
1 polymer ?
#
loop_
_entity_poly.entity_id
_entity_poly.type
_entity_poly.pdbx_seq_one_letter_code
_entity_poly.pdbx_strand_id
1 'polypeptide(L)'
;SWKKYLPDYKIIKWDLHRFPLDKSIWVKEAFEHKKYAFAADYIRLYALATEGGIYLDSDVEVLKSFEDLLQYPYFVCVENSPQGVEAATIGAEKGTAWICKTLEYYKNKHFVESNCTFNTAVLPSIIKKTIENNFTLKFINNPSEFIDDKKIVCILPSDYFSPKNYVTKKKHIT
;
A
#
# COMPACT_ATOMS: atom_id res chain seq x y z
N SER A 1 11.57 -16.37 -1.77
CA SER A 1 10.28 -16.88 -2.26
C SER A 1 9.86 -16.24 -3.58
N TRP A 2 10.10 -14.93 -3.80
CA TRP A 2 9.60 -14.19 -4.98
C TRP A 2 10.00 -14.84 -6.31
N LYS A 3 11.28 -15.16 -6.53
CA LYS A 3 11.73 -15.82 -7.78
C LYS A 3 11.04 -17.15 -8.06
N LYS A 4 10.55 -17.85 -7.04
CA LYS A 4 9.86 -19.14 -7.20
C LYS A 4 8.43 -18.98 -7.70
N TYR A 5 7.71 -17.99 -7.16
CA TYR A 5 6.29 -17.79 -7.42
C TYR A 5 5.99 -16.68 -8.44
N LEU A 6 7.00 -15.86 -8.74
CA LEU A 6 6.92 -14.72 -9.67
C LEU A 6 8.05 -14.80 -10.73
N PRO A 7 8.21 -15.94 -11.45
CA PRO A 7 9.35 -16.11 -12.36
C PRO A 7 9.31 -15.12 -13.54
N ASP A 8 8.10 -14.78 -14.00
CA ASP A 8 7.87 -13.94 -15.18
C ASP A 8 7.67 -12.45 -14.82
N TYR A 9 7.73 -12.12 -13.52
CA TYR A 9 7.56 -10.74 -13.06
C TYR A 9 8.89 -9.99 -13.07
N LYS A 10 8.87 -8.78 -13.61
CA LYS A 10 10.01 -7.86 -13.51
C LYS A 10 10.06 -7.26 -12.10
N ILE A 11 11.02 -7.69 -11.30
CA ILE A 11 11.24 -7.13 -9.96
C ILE A 11 12.01 -5.81 -10.08
N ILE A 12 11.41 -4.74 -9.57
CA ILE A 12 11.97 -3.38 -9.61
C ILE A 12 12.24 -2.93 -8.18
N LYS A 13 13.49 -2.62 -7.88
CA LYS A 13 13.85 -2.02 -6.60
C LYS A 13 13.66 -0.50 -6.65
N TRP A 14 12.92 0.03 -5.70
CA TRP A 14 12.76 1.47 -5.49
C TRP A 14 13.76 1.93 -4.44
N ASP A 15 14.88 2.46 -4.89
CA ASP A 15 15.93 3.06 -4.07
C ASP A 15 16.12 4.54 -4.40
N LEU A 16 17.13 5.19 -3.80
CA LEU A 16 17.39 6.63 -4.00
C LEU A 16 17.82 7.01 -5.42
N HIS A 17 18.28 6.05 -6.23
CA HIS A 17 18.56 6.31 -7.66
C HIS A 17 17.25 6.47 -8.43
N ARG A 18 16.22 5.69 -8.07
CA ARG A 18 14.92 5.72 -8.72
C ARG A 18 13.99 6.79 -8.15
N PHE A 19 14.12 7.05 -6.85
CA PHE A 19 13.39 8.12 -6.16
C PHE A 19 14.37 9.06 -5.45
N PRO A 20 14.83 10.14 -6.12
CA PRO A 20 15.67 11.17 -5.49
C PRO A 20 14.94 11.89 -4.35
N LEU A 21 15.64 12.17 -3.26
CA LEU A 21 15.05 12.71 -2.02
C LEU A 21 14.42 14.12 -2.21
N ASP A 22 14.88 14.88 -3.19
CA ASP A 22 14.38 16.22 -3.50
C ASP A 22 12.97 16.23 -4.10
N LYS A 23 12.48 15.08 -4.54
CA LYS A 23 11.10 14.95 -5.05
C LYS A 23 10.01 15.12 -4.00
N SER A 24 10.33 14.95 -2.73
CA SER A 24 9.35 15.05 -1.64
C SER A 24 10.00 15.52 -0.36
N ILE A 25 9.51 16.64 0.18
CA ILE A 25 9.98 17.14 1.49
C ILE A 25 9.74 16.11 2.59
N TRP A 26 8.58 15.43 2.58
CA TRP A 26 8.26 14.36 3.51
C TRP A 26 9.32 13.24 3.49
N VAL A 27 9.63 12.72 2.28
CA VAL A 27 10.60 11.62 2.15
C VAL A 27 11.98 12.06 2.58
N LYS A 28 12.40 13.28 2.19
CA LYS A 28 13.71 13.83 2.55
C LYS A 28 13.84 13.91 4.08
N GLU A 29 12.89 14.55 4.74
CA GLU A 29 12.93 14.71 6.21
C GLU A 29 12.86 13.36 6.94
N ALA A 30 11.96 12.46 6.53
CA ALA A 30 11.87 11.13 7.12
C ALA A 30 13.19 10.33 6.96
N PHE A 31 13.85 10.46 5.81
CA PHE A 31 15.11 9.80 5.54
C PHE A 31 16.26 10.39 6.38
N GLU A 32 16.39 11.72 6.46
CA GLU A 32 17.39 12.42 7.26
C GLU A 32 17.29 12.05 8.74
N HIS A 33 16.07 11.84 9.24
CA HIS A 33 15.80 11.39 10.61
C HIS A 33 15.80 9.86 10.78
N LYS A 34 16.26 9.09 9.77
CA LYS A 34 16.33 7.62 9.77
C LYS A 34 14.97 6.93 10.02
N LYS A 35 13.88 7.61 9.68
CA LYS A 35 12.51 7.09 9.77
C LYS A 35 12.08 6.46 8.43
N TYR A 36 12.84 5.46 7.99
CA TYR A 36 12.73 4.88 6.65
C TYR A 36 11.37 4.29 6.31
N ALA A 37 10.64 3.76 7.31
CA ALA A 37 9.28 3.26 7.09
C ALA A 37 8.34 4.35 6.55
N PHE A 38 8.40 5.58 7.12
CA PHE A 38 7.56 6.70 6.66
C PHE A 38 7.99 7.24 5.29
N ALA A 39 9.28 7.15 4.96
CA ALA A 39 9.75 7.45 3.61
C ALA A 39 9.22 6.39 2.61
N ALA A 40 9.26 5.10 2.97
CA ALA A 40 8.75 4.01 2.16
C ALA A 40 7.24 4.12 1.93
N ASP A 41 6.47 4.61 2.90
CA ASP A 41 5.02 4.83 2.79
C ASP A 41 4.66 5.78 1.64
N TYR A 42 5.42 6.86 1.47
CA TYR A 42 5.27 7.74 0.32
C TYR A 42 5.69 7.06 -0.97
N ILE A 43 6.90 6.45 -0.98
CA ILE A 43 7.52 5.90 -2.19
C ILE A 43 6.66 4.79 -2.79
N ARG A 44 6.04 3.91 -1.97
CA ARG A 44 5.14 2.85 -2.48
C ARG A 44 3.92 3.42 -3.20
N LEU A 45 3.30 4.45 -2.66
CA LEU A 45 2.17 5.12 -3.31
C LEU A 45 2.60 5.82 -4.60
N TYR A 46 3.76 6.50 -4.57
CA TYR A 46 4.30 7.15 -5.75
C TYR A 46 4.59 6.13 -6.87
N ALA A 47 5.22 5.01 -6.53
CA ALA A 47 5.50 3.94 -7.48
C ALA A 47 4.23 3.41 -8.15
N LEU A 48 3.21 3.08 -7.35
CA LEU A 48 1.93 2.59 -7.84
C LEU A 48 1.17 3.65 -8.66
N ALA A 49 1.18 4.91 -8.22
CA ALA A 49 0.52 5.99 -8.95
C ALA A 49 1.16 6.27 -10.32
N THR A 50 2.49 6.18 -10.42
CA THR A 50 3.23 6.59 -11.62
C THR A 50 3.55 5.46 -12.58
N GLU A 51 3.75 4.26 -12.10
CA GLU A 51 4.12 3.10 -12.91
C GLU A 51 3.07 1.97 -12.85
N GLY A 52 2.32 1.89 -11.77
CA GLY A 52 1.46 0.74 -11.49
C GLY A 52 2.27 -0.48 -11.05
N GLY A 53 1.62 -1.64 -11.07
CA GLY A 53 2.22 -2.92 -10.73
C GLY A 53 1.85 -3.41 -9.34
N ILE A 54 2.68 -4.28 -8.77
CA ILE A 54 2.48 -4.86 -7.44
C ILE A 54 3.60 -4.38 -6.53
N TYR A 55 3.23 -3.66 -5.48
CA TYR A 55 4.14 -3.31 -4.41
C TYR A 55 4.19 -4.43 -3.37
N LEU A 56 5.41 -4.76 -2.94
CA LEU A 56 5.67 -5.71 -1.86
C LEU A 56 6.71 -5.11 -0.91
N ASP A 57 6.44 -5.14 0.38
CA ASP A 57 7.47 -4.89 1.39
C ASP A 57 8.55 -5.98 1.32
N SER A 58 9.78 -5.63 1.67
CA SER A 58 10.94 -6.52 1.50
C SER A 58 10.88 -7.80 2.36
N ASP A 59 10.07 -7.80 3.40
CA ASP A 59 9.83 -8.92 4.31
C ASP A 59 8.56 -9.73 3.99
N VAL A 60 7.82 -9.37 2.92
CA VAL A 60 6.69 -10.15 2.44
C VAL A 60 7.15 -11.48 1.84
N GLU A 61 6.58 -12.57 2.31
CA GLU A 61 6.76 -13.90 1.72
C GLU A 61 5.64 -14.17 0.71
N VAL A 62 6.02 -14.37 -0.55
CA VAL A 62 5.07 -14.76 -1.60
C VAL A 62 4.92 -16.29 -1.58
N LEU A 63 3.68 -16.77 -1.48
CA LEU A 63 3.32 -18.18 -1.43
C LEU A 63 2.59 -18.66 -2.68
N LYS A 64 2.02 -17.74 -3.48
CA LYS A 64 1.28 -18.00 -4.72
C LYS A 64 1.50 -16.83 -5.69
N SER A 65 1.37 -17.09 -7.00
CA SER A 65 1.33 -16.04 -8.03
C SER A 65 0.12 -15.11 -7.85
N PHE A 66 0.24 -13.88 -8.35
CA PHE A 66 -0.85 -12.89 -8.37
C PHE A 66 -1.71 -12.96 -9.65
N GLU A 67 -1.46 -13.92 -10.55
CA GLU A 67 -2.12 -14.01 -11.86
C GLU A 67 -3.65 -13.90 -11.77
N ASP A 68 -4.27 -14.59 -10.80
CA ASP A 68 -5.72 -14.57 -10.60
C ASP A 68 -6.26 -13.17 -10.25
N LEU A 69 -5.39 -12.25 -9.80
CA LEU A 69 -5.74 -10.89 -9.38
C LEU A 69 -5.44 -9.84 -10.45
N LEU A 70 -4.61 -10.16 -11.45
CA LEU A 70 -4.20 -9.20 -12.49
C LEU A 70 -5.33 -8.81 -13.46
N GLN A 71 -6.44 -9.52 -13.45
CA GLN A 71 -7.64 -9.15 -14.22
C GLN A 71 -8.40 -7.95 -13.62
N TYR A 72 -8.06 -7.53 -12.41
CA TYR A 72 -8.69 -6.41 -11.72
C TYR A 72 -7.77 -5.18 -11.76
N PRO A 73 -8.32 -3.95 -11.85
CA PRO A 73 -7.52 -2.72 -11.94
C PRO A 73 -6.69 -2.46 -10.68
N TYR A 74 -7.06 -3.07 -9.57
CA TYR A 74 -6.28 -3.06 -8.34
C TYR A 74 -6.72 -4.22 -7.42
N PHE A 75 -5.87 -4.52 -6.44
CA PHE A 75 -6.21 -5.39 -5.32
C PHE A 75 -5.51 -4.92 -4.05
N VAL A 76 -6.23 -4.98 -2.96
CA VAL A 76 -5.80 -4.63 -1.61
C VAL A 76 -6.66 -5.37 -0.62
N CYS A 77 -6.16 -5.68 0.57
CA CYS A 77 -6.93 -6.35 1.60
C CYS A 77 -7.03 -5.54 2.90
N VAL A 78 -7.89 -6.00 3.78
CA VAL A 78 -7.94 -5.52 5.16
C VAL A 78 -6.65 -5.92 5.86
N GLU A 79 -6.02 -4.99 6.59
CA GLU A 79 -4.98 -5.35 7.55
C GLU A 79 -5.61 -6.17 8.69
N ASN A 80 -4.98 -7.26 9.11
CA ASN A 80 -5.48 -8.10 10.20
C ASN A 80 -5.25 -7.42 11.58
N SER A 81 -5.60 -6.16 11.64
CA SER A 81 -5.72 -5.33 12.82
C SER A 81 -7.02 -4.52 12.72
N PRO A 82 -7.62 -4.07 13.84
CA PRO A 82 -8.97 -3.49 13.80
C PRO A 82 -9.10 -2.18 13.00
N GLN A 83 -8.05 -1.65 12.39
CA GLN A 83 -8.11 -0.25 11.96
C GLN A 83 -7.49 0.09 10.60
N GLY A 84 -6.98 -0.85 9.81
CA GLY A 84 -6.20 -0.47 8.62
C GLY A 84 -6.58 -1.21 7.34
N VAL A 85 -6.08 -0.64 6.25
CA VAL A 85 -5.97 -1.28 4.95
C VAL A 85 -4.52 -1.75 4.81
N GLU A 86 -4.32 -3.01 4.42
CA GLU A 86 -2.99 -3.60 4.26
C GLU A 86 -2.14 -2.77 3.29
N ALA A 87 -0.94 -2.42 3.71
CA ALA A 87 -0.06 -1.58 2.92
C ALA A 87 1.22 -2.29 2.45
N ALA A 88 1.52 -3.48 3.00
CA ALA A 88 2.71 -4.25 2.61
C ALA A 88 2.56 -4.97 1.26
N THR A 89 1.31 -5.20 0.82
CA THR A 89 0.98 -5.81 -0.48
C THR A 89 -0.17 -5.07 -1.13
N ILE A 90 0.12 -4.35 -2.21
CA ILE A 90 -0.87 -3.60 -3.00
C ILE A 90 -0.60 -3.81 -4.48
N GLY A 91 -1.59 -4.28 -5.23
CA GLY A 91 -1.55 -4.25 -6.69
C GLY A 91 -2.44 -3.13 -7.22
N ALA A 92 -1.97 -2.39 -8.22
CA ALA A 92 -2.77 -1.36 -8.85
C ALA A 92 -2.29 -1.01 -10.25
N GLU A 93 -3.20 -0.71 -11.15
CA GLU A 93 -2.88 -0.05 -12.41
C GLU A 93 -2.37 1.37 -12.16
N LYS A 94 -1.53 1.85 -13.07
CA LYS A 94 -1.06 3.23 -13.06
C LYS A 94 -2.23 4.21 -13.03
N GLY A 95 -2.17 5.19 -12.11
CA GLY A 95 -3.18 6.22 -12.00
C GLY A 95 -4.46 5.79 -11.27
N THR A 96 -4.46 4.63 -10.60
CA THR A 96 -5.58 4.19 -9.75
C THR A 96 -6.03 5.31 -8.81
N ALA A 97 -7.32 5.68 -8.89
CA ALA A 97 -7.84 6.92 -8.30
C ALA A 97 -7.60 7.03 -6.79
N TRP A 98 -7.87 5.97 -6.03
CA TRP A 98 -7.70 6.00 -4.57
C TRP A 98 -6.22 6.04 -4.15
N ILE A 99 -5.29 5.45 -4.94
CA ILE A 99 -3.84 5.56 -4.73
C ILE A 99 -3.40 7.01 -4.94
N CYS A 100 -3.78 7.61 -6.07
CA CYS A 100 -3.47 9.01 -6.37
C CYS A 100 -4.02 9.94 -5.28
N LYS A 101 -5.26 9.70 -4.84
CA LYS A 101 -5.90 10.48 -3.77
C LYS A 101 -5.19 10.31 -2.42
N THR A 102 -4.72 9.12 -2.11
CA THR A 102 -3.92 8.88 -0.89
C THR A 102 -2.57 9.59 -0.96
N LEU A 103 -1.94 9.61 -2.14
CA LEU A 103 -0.67 10.32 -2.33
C LEU A 103 -0.81 11.83 -2.11
N GLU A 104 -1.98 12.43 -2.40
CA GLU A 104 -2.27 13.85 -2.11
C GLU A 104 -2.16 14.19 -0.63
N TYR A 105 -2.34 13.24 0.28
CA TYR A 105 -2.16 13.44 1.73
C TYR A 105 -0.80 14.04 2.05
N TYR A 106 0.23 13.66 1.31
CA TYR A 106 1.61 14.09 1.53
C TYR A 106 1.99 15.38 0.81
N LYS A 107 1.09 15.92 -0.04
CA LYS A 107 1.38 17.13 -0.83
C LYS A 107 1.65 18.32 0.10
N ASN A 108 2.82 18.93 -0.04
CA ASN A 108 3.28 20.05 0.79
C ASN A 108 3.30 19.75 2.30
N LYS A 109 3.31 18.49 2.70
CA LYS A 109 3.33 18.08 4.10
C LYS A 109 4.76 17.80 4.55
N HIS A 110 5.10 18.33 5.71
CA HIS A 110 6.35 18.04 6.39
C HIS A 110 6.21 16.78 7.26
N PHE A 111 7.27 15.98 7.31
CA PHE A 111 7.40 14.89 8.27
C PHE A 111 7.79 15.42 9.66
N VAL A 112 8.66 16.46 9.68
CA VAL A 112 9.01 17.18 10.89
C VAL A 112 8.05 18.36 11.06
N GLU A 113 7.27 18.35 12.13
CA GLU A 113 6.31 19.41 12.43
C GLU A 113 6.99 20.64 13.03
N SER A 114 6.31 21.80 13.04
CA SER A 114 6.85 23.08 13.49
C SER A 114 7.31 23.09 14.97
N ASN A 115 6.76 22.17 15.78
CA ASN A 115 7.17 21.95 17.18
C ASN A 115 8.31 20.93 17.33
N CYS A 116 8.99 20.58 16.25
CA CYS A 116 10.06 19.57 16.18
C CYS A 116 9.62 18.14 16.53
N THR A 117 8.32 17.83 16.52
CA THR A 117 7.83 16.46 16.60
C THR A 117 7.70 15.84 15.21
N PHE A 118 7.55 14.51 15.15
CA PHE A 118 7.36 13.81 13.88
C PHE A 118 5.87 13.52 13.65
N ASN A 119 5.45 13.69 12.43
CA ASN A 119 4.14 13.19 11.99
C ASN A 119 4.20 11.67 11.84
N THR A 120 3.66 10.96 12.80
CA THR A 120 3.70 9.49 12.88
C THR A 120 2.43 8.82 12.39
N ALA A 121 1.63 9.51 11.57
CA ALA A 121 0.47 8.89 10.94
C ALA A 121 0.91 7.73 10.03
N VAL A 122 0.38 6.53 10.29
CA VAL A 122 0.74 5.31 9.57
C VAL A 122 -0.10 5.14 8.30
N LEU A 123 0.50 4.62 7.25
CA LEU A 123 -0.12 4.51 5.93
C LEU A 123 -1.45 3.71 5.93
N PRO A 124 -1.59 2.57 6.63
CA PRO A 124 -2.88 1.86 6.72
C PRO A 124 -4.05 2.76 7.12
N SER A 125 -3.84 3.63 8.11
CA SER A 125 -4.86 4.58 8.57
C SER A 125 -5.10 5.72 7.58
N ILE A 126 -4.04 6.19 6.90
CA ILE A 126 -4.15 7.24 5.87
C ILE A 126 -4.96 6.72 4.69
N ILE A 127 -4.67 5.51 4.19
CA ILE A 127 -5.43 4.86 3.11
C ILE A 127 -6.90 4.75 3.50
N LYS A 128 -7.19 4.17 4.67
CA LYS A 128 -8.56 3.98 5.14
C LYS A 128 -9.33 5.29 5.17
N LYS A 129 -8.80 6.33 5.83
CA LYS A 129 -9.43 7.66 5.90
C LYS A 129 -9.62 8.29 4.53
N THR A 130 -8.64 8.13 3.63
CA THR A 130 -8.75 8.65 2.26
C THR A 130 -9.90 7.99 1.52
N ILE A 131 -10.03 6.67 1.63
CA ILE A 131 -11.12 5.92 0.98
C ILE A 131 -12.47 6.34 1.58
N GLU A 132 -12.62 6.31 2.89
CA GLU A 132 -13.87 6.65 3.59
C GLU A 132 -14.36 8.08 3.29
N ASN A 133 -13.42 9.03 3.09
CA ASN A 133 -13.78 10.43 2.84
C ASN A 133 -14.08 10.76 1.36
N ASN A 134 -13.62 9.93 0.41
CA ASN A 134 -13.68 10.28 -1.02
C ASN A 134 -14.36 9.21 -1.89
N PHE A 135 -14.54 7.99 -1.38
CA PHE A 135 -15.06 6.83 -2.11
C PHE A 135 -16.07 6.07 -1.27
N THR A 136 -16.85 5.22 -1.91
CA THR A 136 -17.66 4.22 -1.22
C THR A 136 -16.81 3.00 -0.94
N LEU A 137 -16.56 2.70 0.34
CA LEU A 137 -15.83 1.52 0.76
C LEU A 137 -16.73 0.29 0.69
N LYS A 138 -16.29 -0.75 0.01
CA LYS A 138 -16.97 -2.04 -0.06
C LYS A 138 -16.03 -3.18 0.33
N PHE A 139 -16.38 -3.92 1.37
CA PHE A 139 -15.72 -5.19 1.69
C PHE A 139 -16.33 -6.29 0.81
N ILE A 140 -15.45 -7.08 0.18
CA ILE A 140 -15.82 -8.22 -0.65
C ILE A 140 -15.20 -9.49 -0.07
N ASN A 141 -15.85 -10.65 -0.29
CA ASN A 141 -15.34 -11.90 0.25
C ASN A 141 -14.32 -12.56 -0.68
N ASN A 142 -14.44 -12.28 -1.96
CA ASN A 142 -13.54 -12.83 -2.98
C ASN A 142 -13.49 -11.89 -4.20
N PRO A 143 -12.48 -12.02 -5.07
CA PRO A 143 -12.29 -11.14 -6.21
C PRO A 143 -13.47 -11.08 -7.20
N SER A 144 -14.27 -12.15 -7.33
CA SER A 144 -15.40 -12.16 -8.25
C SER A 144 -16.54 -11.18 -7.87
N GLU A 145 -16.53 -10.69 -6.64
CA GLU A 145 -17.45 -9.65 -6.16
C GLU A 145 -16.94 -8.22 -6.45
N PHE A 146 -15.81 -8.09 -7.16
CA PHE A 146 -15.24 -6.79 -7.50
C PHE A 146 -16.20 -5.96 -8.34
N ILE A 147 -16.31 -4.68 -7.99
CA ILE A 147 -17.12 -3.70 -8.73
C ILE A 147 -16.17 -2.71 -9.39
N ASP A 148 -16.15 -2.71 -10.72
CA ASP A 148 -15.40 -1.74 -11.52
C ASP A 148 -16.18 -0.41 -11.62
N ASP A 149 -16.15 0.36 -10.53
CA ASP A 149 -16.69 1.72 -10.45
C ASP A 149 -15.64 2.62 -9.78
N LYS A 150 -15.33 3.73 -10.41
CA LYS A 150 -14.32 4.70 -9.93
C LYS A 150 -14.66 5.34 -8.59
N LYS A 151 -15.90 5.26 -8.13
CA LYS A 151 -16.38 5.78 -6.84
C LYS A 151 -16.37 4.72 -5.74
N ILE A 152 -16.18 3.45 -6.09
CA ILE A 152 -16.19 2.33 -5.16
C ILE A 152 -14.78 1.79 -5.00
N VAL A 153 -14.36 1.55 -3.76
CA VAL A 153 -13.11 0.83 -3.47
C VAL A 153 -13.45 -0.49 -2.80
N CYS A 154 -13.19 -1.58 -3.52
CA CYS A 154 -13.36 -2.94 -3.05
C CYS A 154 -12.12 -3.40 -2.27
N ILE A 155 -12.32 -3.94 -1.07
CA ILE A 155 -11.25 -4.44 -0.21
C ILE A 155 -11.49 -5.92 0.10
N LEU A 156 -10.48 -6.74 -0.18
CA LEU A 156 -10.46 -8.18 0.08
C LEU A 156 -10.28 -8.49 1.57
N PRO A 157 -10.64 -9.69 2.02
CA PRO A 157 -10.36 -10.14 3.38
C PRO A 157 -8.86 -10.19 3.67
N SER A 158 -8.51 -10.11 4.95
CA SER A 158 -7.10 -10.15 5.41
C SER A 158 -6.37 -11.44 5.03
N ASP A 159 -7.07 -12.55 4.85
CA ASP A 159 -6.50 -13.86 4.53
C ASP A 159 -5.73 -13.90 3.21
N TYR A 160 -6.00 -12.93 2.30
CA TYR A 160 -5.27 -12.82 1.04
C TYR A 160 -3.80 -12.42 1.23
N PHE A 161 -3.52 -11.43 2.09
CA PHE A 161 -2.15 -10.88 2.21
C PHE A 161 -1.69 -10.73 3.65
N SER A 162 -2.59 -10.72 4.63
CA SER A 162 -2.29 -10.50 6.05
C SER A 162 -2.98 -11.56 6.94
N PRO A 163 -2.73 -12.86 6.73
CA PRO A 163 -3.45 -13.92 7.45
C PRO A 163 -3.09 -14.02 8.93
N LYS A 164 -2.05 -13.29 9.37
CA LYS A 164 -1.56 -13.34 10.74
C LYS A 164 -2.15 -12.21 11.57
N ASN A 165 -2.91 -12.54 12.60
CA ASN A 165 -3.40 -11.55 13.55
C ASN A 165 -2.26 -11.11 14.49
N TYR A 166 -1.87 -9.85 14.42
CA TYR A 166 -0.77 -9.29 15.21
C TYR A 166 -1.05 -9.26 16.73
N VAL A 167 -2.32 -9.17 17.11
CA VAL A 167 -2.72 -9.13 18.53
C VAL A 167 -2.70 -10.54 19.13
N THR A 168 -3.28 -11.53 18.43
CA THR A 168 -3.41 -12.90 18.94
C THR A 168 -2.26 -13.80 18.50
N LYS A 169 -1.41 -13.37 17.55
CA LYS A 169 -0.36 -14.16 16.89
C LYS A 169 -0.84 -15.45 16.21
N LYS A 170 -2.16 -15.65 16.09
CA LYS A 170 -2.74 -16.78 15.38
C LYS A 170 -2.78 -16.52 13.89
N LYS A 171 -2.42 -17.54 13.08
CA LYS A 171 -2.67 -17.52 11.63
C LYS A 171 -4.12 -17.96 11.39
N HIS A 172 -4.88 -17.18 10.64
CA HIS A 172 -6.08 -17.68 9.97
C HIS A 172 -5.59 -18.35 8.69
N ILE A 173 -5.66 -19.67 8.64
CA ILE A 173 -5.40 -20.46 7.42
C ILE A 173 -6.76 -21.00 7.04
N THR A 174 -7.33 -20.52 5.97
CA THR A 174 -8.41 -21.18 5.23
C THR A 174 -7.81 -22.01 4.11
#